data_9984391c5334e93ed63279824dc5cb63
#
_entry.id   9984391c5334e93ed63279824dc5cb63
#
_cell.length_a   1.000
_cell.length_b   1.000
_cell.length_c   1.000
_cell.angle_alpha   90.00
_cell.angle_beta   90.00
_cell.angle_gamma   90.00
#
_symmetry.space_group_name_H-M   'P 1'
#
loop_
_entity.id
_entity.type
_entity.pdbx_description
1 polymer ?
#
loop_
_entity_poly.entity_id
_entity_poly.type
_entity_poly.pdbx_seq_one_letter_code
_entity_poly.pdbx_strand_id
1 'polypeptide(L)'
;MALDSGQTRAMNIEVTRILGDGSIRRASVQPEERADADRWRQLLDRANLELPPPYNPDPGRPVYQVSDGQHSIQVAERGLVGPLRDLVAAVLAEGSDLE
;
A
#
# COMPACT_ATOMS: atom_id res chain seq x y z
N MET A 1 19.00 20.48 -13.31
CA MET A 1 18.69 20.28 -13.18
C MET A 1 18.06 19.73 -12.75
N ALA A 2 17.80 19.48 -12.76
CA ALA A 2 17.31 19.05 -12.50
C ALA A 2 16.66 18.54 -12.24
N LEU A 3 16.47 18.26 -12.33
CA LEU A 3 15.92 17.78 -12.08
C LEU A 3 15.44 17.01 -11.90
N ASP A 4 15.45 16.65 -12.06
CA ASP A 4 15.06 15.85 -11.92
C ASP A 4 14.66 15.30 -11.27
N SER A 5 14.80 15.46 -11.17
CA SER A 5 14.38 15.01 -10.50
C SER A 5 13.28 14.47 -10.32
N GLY A 6 12.71 14.85 -10.33
CA GLY A 6 11.49 14.41 -9.99
C GLY A 6 11.07 13.25 -10.61
N GLN A 7 11.38 13.17 -11.66
CA GLN A 7 10.93 12.12 -12.38
C GLN A 7 11.40 10.95 -11.87
N THR A 8 12.33 11.04 -11.25
CA THR A 8 12.73 9.88 -10.86
C THR A 8 12.11 9.44 -9.71
N ARG A 9 10.97 9.89 -9.39
CA ARG A 9 10.46 9.46 -8.25
C ARG A 9 10.26 8.08 -8.26
N ALA A 10 10.98 7.36 -7.43
CA ALA A 10 10.81 5.97 -7.29
C ALA A 10 9.45 5.70 -6.73
N MET A 11 8.78 4.69 -7.27
CA MET A 11 7.52 4.26 -6.73
C MET A 11 7.78 3.59 -5.39
N ASN A 12 7.03 3.97 -4.40
CA ASN A 12 7.17 3.40 -3.06
C ASN A 12 5.79 2.98 -2.58
N ILE A 13 5.56 1.68 -2.50
CA ILE A 13 4.28 1.17 -2.04
C ILE A 13 4.38 0.92 -0.55
N GLU A 14 3.56 1.61 0.21
CA GLU A 14 3.60 1.52 1.65
C GLU A 14 2.25 1.13 2.19
N VAL A 15 2.23 0.18 3.12
CA VAL A 15 1.01 -0.24 3.79
C VAL A 15 1.20 -0.09 5.28
N THR A 16 0.25 0.56 5.94
CA THR A 16 0.23 0.68 7.38
C THR A 16 -1.00 -0.05 7.89
N ARG A 17 -0.80 -1.01 8.78
CA ARG A 17 -1.89 -1.75 9.39
C ARG A 17 -2.04 -1.28 10.81
N ILE A 18 -3.23 -0.82 11.16
CA ILE A 18 -3.51 -0.30 12.49
C ILE A 18 -4.53 -1.21 13.15
N LEU A 19 -4.15 -1.83 14.23
CA LEU A 19 -5.02 -2.76 14.94
C LEU A 19 -5.90 -2.03 15.94
N GLY A 20 -6.97 -2.68 16.37
CA GLY A 20 -7.90 -2.08 17.29
C GLY A 20 -7.31 -1.69 18.63
N ASP A 21 -6.21 -2.32 19.02
CA ASP A 21 -5.55 -1.99 20.28
C ASP A 21 -4.52 -0.88 20.12
N GLY A 22 -4.43 -0.28 18.94
CA GLY A 22 -3.48 0.79 18.69
C GLY A 22 -2.15 0.35 18.14
N SER A 23 -1.91 -0.95 18.02
CA SER A 23 -0.66 -1.44 17.45
C SER A 23 -0.60 -1.09 15.98
N ILE A 24 0.59 -0.74 15.50
CA ILE A 24 0.78 -0.32 14.13
C ILE A 24 1.90 -1.15 13.52
N ARG A 25 1.67 -1.61 12.31
CA ARG A 25 2.72 -2.27 11.52
C ARG A 25 2.79 -1.59 10.17
N ARG A 26 4.00 -1.23 9.76
CA ARG A 26 4.23 -0.64 8.45
C ARG A 26 5.17 -1.51 7.66
N ALA A 27 4.89 -1.60 6.37
CA ALA A 27 5.78 -2.30 5.47
C ALA A 27 5.81 -1.54 4.15
N SER A 28 6.93 -1.61 3.45
CA SER A 28 7.04 -0.92 2.17
C SER A 28 7.80 -1.77 1.19
N VAL A 29 7.52 -1.51 -0.09
CA VAL A 29 8.20 -2.14 -1.21
C VAL A 29 8.59 -1.05 -2.18
N GLN A 30 9.82 -1.10 -2.66
CA GLN A 30 10.28 -0.21 -3.71
C GLN A 30 10.47 -1.07 -4.96
N PRO A 31 9.48 -1.13 -5.84
CA PRO A 31 9.52 -2.07 -6.96
C PRO A 31 10.73 -1.92 -7.84
N GLU A 32 11.23 -0.70 -7.98
CA GLU A 32 12.36 -0.47 -8.85
C GLU A 32 13.65 -1.05 -8.34
N GLU A 33 13.70 -1.44 -7.08
CA GLU A 33 14.86 -2.08 -6.52
C GLU A 33 14.71 -3.59 -6.50
N ARG A 34 13.64 -4.11 -7.09
CA ARG A 34 13.36 -5.54 -7.06
C ARG A 34 13.37 -6.10 -8.46
N ALA A 35 13.71 -7.36 -8.57
CA ALA A 35 13.72 -8.02 -9.87
C ALA A 35 12.32 -8.19 -10.44
N ASP A 36 11.31 -8.21 -9.58
CA ASP A 36 9.93 -8.40 -10.01
C ASP A 36 9.13 -7.09 -10.04
N ALA A 37 9.77 -6.02 -10.47
CA ALA A 37 9.10 -4.71 -10.50
C ALA A 37 7.80 -4.72 -11.27
N ASP A 38 7.72 -5.47 -12.37
CA ASP A 38 6.50 -5.50 -13.17
C ASP A 38 5.36 -6.12 -12.41
N ARG A 39 5.62 -7.13 -11.60
CA ARG A 39 4.59 -7.73 -10.78
C ARG A 39 3.97 -6.70 -9.84
N TRP A 40 4.83 -5.88 -9.21
CA TRP A 40 4.34 -4.87 -8.28
C TRP A 40 3.55 -3.78 -8.96
N ARG A 41 3.98 -3.40 -10.15
CA ARG A 41 3.23 -2.41 -10.92
C ARG A 41 1.87 -2.93 -11.30
N GLN A 42 1.77 -4.21 -11.65
CA GLN A 42 0.49 -4.81 -11.99
C GLN A 42 -0.42 -4.90 -10.77
N LEU A 43 0.12 -5.27 -9.63
CA LEU A 43 -0.67 -5.32 -8.40
C LEU A 43 -1.23 -3.95 -8.08
N LEU A 44 -0.39 -2.93 -8.20
CA LEU A 44 -0.81 -1.57 -7.89
C LEU A 44 -1.86 -1.08 -8.89
N ASP A 45 -1.64 -1.36 -10.17
CA ASP A 45 -2.56 -0.93 -11.19
C ASP A 45 -3.93 -1.54 -11.00
N ARG A 46 -3.99 -2.81 -10.68
CA ARG A 46 -5.26 -3.48 -10.46
C ARG A 46 -5.96 -3.00 -9.20
N ALA A 47 -5.19 -2.65 -8.18
CA ALA A 47 -5.77 -2.15 -6.94
C ALA A 47 -6.44 -0.80 -7.12
N ASN A 48 -5.94 0.00 -8.07
CA ASN A 48 -6.54 1.26 -8.47
C ASN A 48 -6.80 2.20 -7.30
N LEU A 49 -5.74 2.76 -6.75
CA LEU A 49 -5.86 3.62 -5.58
C LEU A 49 -6.60 4.92 -5.86
N GLU A 50 -6.91 5.20 -7.14
CA GLU A 50 -7.68 6.38 -7.45
C GLU A 50 -9.17 6.19 -7.20
N LEU A 51 -9.61 4.94 -7.05
CA LEU A 51 -11.01 4.63 -6.79
C LEU A 51 -11.12 3.74 -5.57
N PRO A 52 -10.83 4.30 -4.39
CA PRO A 52 -10.83 3.47 -3.18
C PRO A 52 -12.24 3.04 -2.80
N PRO A 53 -12.38 1.91 -2.12
CA PRO A 53 -13.68 1.50 -1.61
C PRO A 53 -14.14 2.45 -0.50
N PRO A 54 -15.43 2.47 -0.20
CA PRO A 54 -15.93 3.28 0.90
C PRO A 54 -15.25 2.90 2.21
N TYR A 55 -14.91 3.90 3.00
CA TYR A 55 -14.22 3.66 4.26
C TYR A 55 -15.24 3.55 5.39
N ASN A 56 -15.53 2.32 5.80
CA ASN A 56 -16.49 2.06 6.86
C ASN A 56 -15.83 1.16 7.89
N PRO A 57 -15.04 1.73 8.79
CA PRO A 57 -14.32 0.91 9.76
C PRO A 57 -15.26 0.32 10.80
N ASP A 58 -14.95 -0.92 11.21
CA ASP A 58 -15.67 -1.56 12.30
C ASP A 58 -14.87 -1.42 13.57
N PRO A 59 -15.51 -1.14 14.69
CA PRO A 59 -14.78 -1.05 15.96
C PRO A 59 -14.04 -2.35 16.26
N GLY A 60 -12.81 -2.23 16.68
CA GLY A 60 -12.02 -3.38 17.07
C GLY A 60 -11.38 -4.13 15.93
N ARG A 61 -11.67 -3.76 14.68
CA ARG A 61 -11.08 -4.43 13.54
C ARG A 61 -9.96 -3.60 12.94
N PRO A 62 -9.01 -4.23 12.29
CA PRO A 62 -7.90 -3.48 11.70
C PRO A 62 -8.35 -2.53 10.60
N VAL A 63 -7.63 -1.44 10.45
CA VAL A 63 -7.77 -0.56 9.30
C VAL A 63 -6.41 -0.46 8.65
N TYR A 64 -6.41 -0.11 7.36
CA TYR A 64 -5.19 -0.10 6.57
C TYR A 64 -5.06 1.23 5.87
N GLN A 65 -3.82 1.67 5.73
CA GLN A 65 -3.51 2.84 4.94
C GLN A 65 -2.58 2.36 3.84
N VAL A 66 -2.93 2.66 2.60
CA VAL A 66 -2.17 2.18 1.45
C VAL A 66 -1.75 3.38 0.62
N SER A 67 -0.48 3.46 0.28
CA SER A 67 0.05 4.60 -0.46
C SER A 67 1.01 4.11 -1.53
N ASP A 68 1.01 4.80 -2.68
CA ASP A 68 1.99 4.52 -3.73
C ASP A 68 2.95 5.70 -3.92
N GLY A 69 2.94 6.65 -3.01
CA GLY A 69 3.76 7.84 -3.14
C GLY A 69 3.02 9.01 -3.76
N GLN A 70 1.94 8.75 -4.48
CA GLN A 70 1.13 9.80 -5.08
C GLN A 70 -0.28 9.79 -4.54
N HIS A 71 -0.80 8.61 -4.27
CA HIS A 71 -2.15 8.46 -3.76
C HIS A 71 -2.08 7.74 -2.43
N SER A 72 -2.93 8.14 -1.50
CA SER A 72 -2.98 7.49 -0.21
C SER A 72 -4.45 7.28 0.14
N ILE A 73 -4.81 6.08 0.50
CA ILE A 73 -6.19 5.75 0.84
C ILE A 73 -6.23 5.05 2.18
N GLN A 74 -7.40 5.10 2.80
CA GLN A 74 -7.66 4.32 3.99
C GLN A 74 -8.72 3.29 3.64
N VAL A 75 -8.55 2.07 4.14
CA VAL A 75 -9.50 1.01 3.86
C VAL A 75 -9.69 0.21 5.13
N ALA A 76 -10.95 -0.11 5.44
CA ALA A 76 -11.26 -0.97 6.56
C ALA A 76 -11.08 -2.41 6.13
N GLU A 77 -10.94 -3.30 7.09
CA GLU A 77 -10.71 -4.70 6.79
C GLU A 77 -11.76 -5.26 5.84
N ARG A 78 -13.03 -4.89 6.04
CA ARG A 78 -14.09 -5.42 5.20
C ARG A 78 -14.01 -4.92 3.75
N GLY A 79 -13.36 -3.80 3.51
CA GLY A 79 -13.17 -3.30 2.15
C GLY A 79 -11.94 -3.85 1.45
N LEU A 80 -11.18 -4.67 2.16
CA LEU A 80 -9.93 -5.18 1.63
C LEU A 80 -10.22 -6.47 0.87
N VAL A 81 -10.66 -6.34 -0.36
CA VAL A 81 -11.06 -7.48 -1.19
C VAL A 81 -10.45 -7.34 -2.57
N GLY A 82 -10.39 -8.45 -3.29
CA GLY A 82 -9.94 -8.44 -4.68
C GLY A 82 -8.51 -7.98 -4.85
N PRO A 83 -8.24 -7.23 -5.91
CA PRO A 83 -6.86 -6.80 -6.19
C PRO A 83 -6.23 -5.96 -5.09
N LEU A 84 -7.03 -5.14 -4.41
CA LEU A 84 -6.49 -4.34 -3.31
C LEU A 84 -6.01 -5.24 -2.19
N ARG A 85 -6.75 -6.30 -1.89
CA ARG A 85 -6.33 -7.25 -0.88
C ARG A 85 -5.05 -7.94 -1.29
N ASP A 86 -4.93 -8.30 -2.57
CA ASP A 86 -3.72 -8.95 -3.06
C ASP A 86 -2.51 -8.05 -2.90
N LEU A 87 -2.67 -6.76 -3.21
CA LEU A 87 -1.57 -5.82 -3.07
C LEU A 87 -1.15 -5.69 -1.60
N VAL A 88 -2.11 -5.50 -0.71
CA VAL A 88 -1.81 -5.32 0.70
C VAL A 88 -1.15 -6.56 1.27
N ALA A 89 -1.68 -7.74 0.94
CA ALA A 89 -1.11 -8.98 1.45
C ALA A 89 0.33 -9.16 0.97
N ALA A 90 0.59 -8.85 -0.28
CA ALA A 90 1.95 -9.00 -0.82
C ALA A 90 2.92 -8.04 -0.15
N VAL A 91 2.51 -6.80 0.07
CA VAL A 91 3.39 -5.83 0.72
C VAL A 91 3.69 -6.25 2.15
N LEU A 92 2.68 -6.70 2.88
CA LEU A 92 2.90 -7.11 4.26
C LEU A 92 3.75 -8.38 4.35
N ALA A 93 3.68 -9.24 3.35
CA ALA A 93 4.45 -10.48 3.37
C ALA A 93 5.88 -10.30 2.89
N GLU A 94 6.09 -9.43 1.90
CA GLU A 94 7.39 -9.32 1.24
C GLU A 94 8.08 -7.99 1.46
N GLY A 95 7.38 -6.99 1.93
CA GLY A 95 7.97 -5.67 2.12
C GLY A 95 8.88 -5.60 3.33
N SER A 96 9.62 -4.51 3.40
CA SER A 96 10.49 -4.25 4.55
C SER A 96 9.69 -3.53 5.62
N ASP A 97 9.85 -3.95 6.86
CA ASP A 97 9.18 -3.29 7.96
C ASP A 97 9.80 -1.92 8.20
N LEU A 98 8.94 -0.94 8.40
CA LEU A 98 9.38 0.40 8.70
C LEU A 98 9.13 0.69 10.16
N GLU A 99 9.86 0.12 10.99
CA GLU A 99 9.62 0.31 12.38
C GLU A 99 10.23 1.53 12.94
#